data_0725cdd0bd01ff90d64f2d4ae3a04a1d
#
_entry.id   0725cdd0bd01ff90d64f2d4ae3a04a1d
#
_cell.length_a   1.000
_cell.length_b   1.000
_cell.length_c   1.000
_cell.angle_alpha   90.00
_cell.angle_beta   90.00
_cell.angle_gamma   90.00
#
_symmetry.space_group_name_H-M   'P 1'
#
loop_
_entity.id
_entity.type
_entity.pdbx_description
1 polymer ?
#
loop_
_entity_poly.entity_id
_entity_poly.type
_entity_poly.pdbx_seq_one_letter_code
_entity_poly.pdbx_strand_id
1 'polypeptide(L)'
;YYASLLAAAKVYGIKGLKEKAEKVKDYLLKNAYVDGFFVDNLIRNEKGDIIPTENYTETCQYYMFFFKCADKHTHKELFDKMLNEYGKSDSSASGGNPVKKQLTPSNMIYGVYMRLELLMREQKRVELLNECVRYFYDMTQKTGTLWENNTASASCDHGFASYVSRFIIYALFGFDVLYPEKGKAKN
;
A
#
# COMPACT_ATOMS: atom_id res chain seq x y z
N TYR A 1 -2.55 -13.76 0.71
CA TYR A 1 -2.27 -15.19 0.59
C TYR A 1 -0.83 -15.50 0.15
N TYR A 2 -0.32 -14.86 -0.94
CA TYR A 2 1.07 -15.03 -1.39
C TYR A 2 2.09 -14.84 -0.25
N ALA A 3 2.04 -13.67 0.40
CA ALA A 3 2.96 -13.35 1.49
C ALA A 3 2.80 -14.26 2.72
N SER A 4 1.57 -14.69 3.01
CA SER A 4 1.30 -15.63 4.11
C SER A 4 1.92 -17.01 3.84
N LEU A 5 1.90 -17.47 2.59
CA LEU A 5 2.57 -18.71 2.20
C LEU A 5 4.10 -18.62 2.39
N LEU A 6 4.70 -17.48 1.99
CA LEU A 6 6.14 -17.24 2.19
C LEU A 6 6.50 -17.15 3.68
N ALA A 7 5.68 -16.47 4.47
CA ALA A 7 5.89 -16.38 5.92
C ALA A 7 5.78 -17.76 6.57
N ALA A 8 4.77 -18.55 6.24
CA ALA A 8 4.61 -19.90 6.76
C ALA A 8 5.75 -20.82 6.32
N ALA A 9 6.20 -20.74 5.07
CA ALA A 9 7.36 -21.50 4.60
C ALA A 9 8.62 -21.18 5.42
N LYS A 10 8.81 -19.90 5.75
CA LYS A 10 9.97 -19.44 6.54
C LYS A 10 9.88 -19.86 8.01
N VAL A 11 8.71 -19.68 8.63
CA VAL A 11 8.52 -19.90 10.08
C VAL A 11 8.46 -21.39 10.41
N TYR A 12 7.73 -22.17 9.61
CA TYR A 12 7.47 -23.59 9.89
C TYR A 12 8.32 -24.56 9.08
N GLY A 13 9.16 -24.09 8.15
CA GLY A 13 10.00 -24.94 7.32
C GLY A 13 9.22 -25.87 6.37
N ILE A 14 7.95 -25.57 6.06
CA ILE A 14 7.10 -26.46 5.27
C ILE A 14 7.52 -26.41 3.81
N LYS A 15 8.00 -27.55 3.30
CA LYS A 15 8.36 -27.72 1.89
C LYS A 15 7.12 -27.53 0.99
N GLY A 16 7.33 -26.96 -0.20
CA GLY A 16 6.27 -26.75 -1.20
C GLY A 16 5.45 -25.48 -1.02
N LEU A 17 5.45 -24.80 0.15
CA LEU A 17 4.73 -23.54 0.31
C LEU A 17 5.35 -22.40 -0.48
N LYS A 18 6.66 -22.43 -0.67
CA LYS A 18 7.35 -21.43 -1.50
C LYS A 18 6.96 -21.56 -2.97
N GLU A 19 6.98 -22.78 -3.50
CA GLU A 19 6.54 -23.04 -4.87
C GLU A 19 5.05 -22.68 -5.07
N LYS A 20 4.22 -22.97 -4.07
CA LYS A 20 2.81 -22.57 -4.09
C LYS A 20 2.66 -21.06 -4.10
N ALA A 21 3.48 -20.34 -3.33
CA ALA A 21 3.49 -18.87 -3.33
C ALA A 21 3.86 -18.32 -4.72
N GLU A 22 4.93 -18.82 -5.34
CA GLU A 22 5.33 -18.36 -6.68
C GLU A 22 4.23 -18.63 -7.72
N LYS A 23 3.55 -19.78 -7.69
CA LYS A 23 2.40 -20.05 -8.57
C LYS A 23 1.27 -19.04 -8.37
N VAL A 24 0.99 -18.63 -7.12
CA VAL A 24 -0.02 -17.59 -6.84
C VAL A 24 0.42 -16.25 -7.41
N LYS A 25 1.69 -15.89 -7.22
CA LYS A 25 2.27 -14.67 -7.77
C LYS A 25 2.17 -14.63 -9.30
N ASP A 26 2.63 -15.68 -9.98
CA ASP A 26 2.59 -15.78 -11.44
C ASP A 26 1.16 -15.67 -11.96
N TYR A 27 0.21 -16.32 -11.26
CA TYR A 27 -1.19 -16.24 -11.60
C TYR A 27 -1.74 -14.81 -11.49
N LEU A 28 -1.41 -14.10 -10.41
CA LEU A 28 -1.83 -12.70 -10.21
C LEU A 28 -1.22 -11.77 -11.27
N LEU A 29 0.09 -11.89 -11.52
CA LEU A 29 0.78 -11.07 -12.51
C LEU A 29 0.22 -11.29 -13.92
N LYS A 30 -0.19 -12.52 -14.26
CA LYS A 30 -0.74 -12.87 -15.56
C LYS A 30 -2.19 -12.42 -15.75
N ASN A 31 -3.02 -12.54 -14.70
CA ASN A 31 -4.48 -12.43 -14.86
C ASN A 31 -5.07 -11.18 -14.24
N ALA A 32 -4.41 -10.56 -13.26
CA ALA A 32 -4.92 -9.39 -12.55
C ALA A 32 -4.27 -8.07 -12.99
N TYR A 33 -3.22 -8.09 -13.82
CA TYR A 33 -2.58 -6.89 -14.33
C TYR A 33 -3.19 -6.51 -15.68
N VAL A 34 -4.00 -5.45 -15.69
CA VAL A 34 -4.80 -5.01 -16.84
C VAL A 34 -4.63 -3.50 -17.02
N ASP A 35 -4.36 -3.05 -18.23
CA ASP A 35 -4.22 -1.62 -18.58
C ASP A 35 -3.22 -0.85 -17.70
N GLY A 36 -2.15 -1.53 -17.26
CA GLY A 36 -1.09 -0.93 -16.46
C GLY A 36 -1.39 -0.85 -14.95
N PHE A 37 -2.46 -1.49 -14.46
CA PHE A 37 -2.85 -1.55 -13.06
C PHE A 37 -3.31 -2.95 -12.66
N PHE A 38 -3.21 -3.28 -11.37
CA PHE A 38 -3.80 -4.50 -10.82
C PHE A 38 -5.27 -4.27 -10.48
N VAL A 39 -6.14 -5.18 -10.92
CA VAL A 39 -7.56 -5.19 -10.53
C VAL A 39 -7.70 -5.74 -9.11
N ASP A 40 -8.70 -5.26 -8.37
CA ASP A 40 -8.93 -5.69 -6.99
C ASP A 40 -9.39 -7.14 -6.91
N ASN A 41 -10.14 -7.60 -7.91
CA ASN A 41 -10.78 -8.91 -7.90
C ASN A 41 -10.73 -9.58 -9.28
N LEU A 42 -10.60 -10.90 -9.22
CA LEU A 42 -10.94 -11.80 -10.32
C LEU A 42 -12.24 -12.52 -9.96
N ILE A 43 -13.17 -12.58 -10.88
CA ILE A 43 -14.48 -13.22 -10.68
C ILE A 43 -14.69 -14.35 -11.67
N ARG A 44 -15.60 -15.28 -11.35
CA ARG A 44 -16.08 -16.27 -12.32
C ARG A 44 -17.29 -15.72 -13.07
N ASN A 45 -17.22 -15.78 -14.39
CA ASN A 45 -18.38 -15.50 -15.23
C ASN A 45 -19.35 -16.70 -15.25
N GLU A 46 -20.47 -16.54 -15.92
CA GLU A 46 -21.51 -17.60 -16.06
C GLU A 46 -20.99 -18.88 -16.74
N LYS A 47 -19.94 -18.76 -17.55
CA LYS A 47 -19.29 -19.90 -18.24
C LYS A 47 -18.23 -20.59 -17.37
N GLY A 48 -17.98 -20.07 -16.17
CA GLY A 48 -16.97 -20.58 -15.25
C GLY A 48 -15.54 -20.05 -15.49
N ASP A 49 -15.34 -19.16 -16.48
CA ASP A 49 -14.04 -18.54 -16.75
C ASP A 49 -13.71 -17.50 -15.69
N ILE A 50 -12.43 -17.37 -15.35
CA ILE A 50 -11.97 -16.33 -14.45
C ILE A 50 -11.61 -15.09 -15.25
N ILE A 51 -12.28 -13.98 -14.94
CA ILE A 51 -12.12 -12.70 -15.61
C ILE A 51 -11.80 -11.59 -14.60
N PRO A 52 -11.01 -10.58 -15.01
CA PRO A 52 -10.77 -9.40 -14.17
C PRO A 52 -12.03 -8.55 -14.05
N THR A 53 -12.20 -7.92 -12.90
CA THR A 53 -13.20 -6.85 -12.72
C THR A 53 -12.65 -5.52 -13.23
N GLU A 54 -13.52 -4.50 -13.28
CA GLU A 54 -13.11 -3.12 -13.58
C GLU A 54 -12.82 -2.30 -12.32
N ASN A 55 -12.70 -2.95 -11.16
CA ASN A 55 -12.42 -2.28 -9.90
C ASN A 55 -10.93 -2.13 -9.69
N TYR A 56 -10.50 -0.91 -9.44
CA TYR A 56 -9.10 -0.55 -9.21
C TYR A 56 -9.01 0.37 -8.00
N THR A 57 -8.25 -0.05 -6.99
CA THR A 57 -7.96 0.79 -5.81
C THR A 57 -6.46 1.06 -5.69
N GLU A 58 -6.13 2.19 -5.09
CA GLU A 58 -4.74 2.47 -4.69
C GLU A 58 -4.23 1.43 -3.71
N THR A 59 -5.09 0.96 -2.80
CA THR A 59 -4.75 -0.05 -1.80
C THR A 59 -4.26 -1.35 -2.45
N CYS A 60 -4.93 -1.82 -3.52
CA CYS A 60 -4.49 -3.00 -4.25
C CYS A 60 -3.08 -2.82 -4.80
N GLN A 61 -2.80 -1.68 -5.44
CA GLN A 61 -1.47 -1.39 -6.00
C GLN A 61 -0.40 -1.39 -4.89
N TYR A 62 -0.67 -0.71 -3.76
CA TYR A 62 0.27 -0.68 -2.64
C TYR A 62 0.54 -2.07 -2.07
N TYR A 63 -0.47 -2.92 -1.94
CA TYR A 63 -0.28 -4.31 -1.50
C TYR A 63 0.61 -5.12 -2.43
N MET A 64 0.44 -4.97 -3.74
CA MET A 64 1.24 -5.70 -4.72
C MET A 64 2.74 -5.41 -4.55
N PHE A 65 3.12 -4.14 -4.36
CA PHE A 65 4.51 -3.75 -4.12
C PHE A 65 4.98 -4.02 -2.68
N PHE A 66 4.14 -3.75 -1.67
CA PHE A 66 4.50 -3.97 -0.28
C PHE A 66 4.86 -5.43 -0.01
N PHE A 67 4.05 -6.35 -0.48
CA PHE A 67 4.27 -7.79 -0.35
C PHE A 67 5.21 -8.36 -1.41
N LYS A 68 5.78 -7.54 -2.29
CA LYS A 68 6.71 -7.93 -3.35
C LYS A 68 6.12 -8.96 -4.33
N CYS A 69 4.81 -8.93 -4.52
CA CYS A 69 4.16 -9.66 -5.59
C CYS A 69 4.48 -8.99 -6.94
N ALA A 70 4.37 -7.67 -7.03
CA ALA A 70 4.94 -6.87 -8.10
C ALA A 70 6.32 -6.34 -7.71
N ASP A 71 7.23 -6.27 -8.68
CA ASP A 71 8.57 -5.73 -8.50
C ASP A 71 8.68 -4.34 -9.13
N LYS A 72 9.34 -3.41 -8.43
CA LYS A 72 9.48 -2.00 -8.87
C LYS A 72 10.34 -1.83 -10.13
N HIS A 73 11.14 -2.80 -10.51
CA HIS A 73 11.93 -2.73 -11.74
C HIS A 73 11.14 -3.26 -12.94
N THR A 74 10.39 -4.34 -12.75
CA THR A 74 9.54 -4.91 -13.81
C THR A 74 8.23 -4.16 -14.04
N HIS A 75 7.72 -3.49 -12.99
CA HIS A 75 6.51 -2.66 -13.03
C HIS A 75 6.84 -1.19 -12.72
N LYS A 76 7.95 -0.70 -13.28
CA LYS A 76 8.51 0.61 -12.94
C LYS A 76 7.51 1.75 -13.16
N GLU A 77 6.82 1.76 -14.29
CA GLU A 77 5.86 2.82 -14.62
C GLU A 77 4.73 2.89 -13.58
N LEU A 78 4.14 1.76 -13.21
CA LEU A 78 3.12 1.71 -12.18
C LEU A 78 3.68 2.14 -10.82
N PHE A 79 4.88 1.66 -10.45
CA PHE A 79 5.50 2.01 -9.17
C PHE A 79 5.74 3.52 -9.07
N ASP A 80 6.30 4.13 -10.10
CA ASP A 80 6.56 5.56 -10.16
C ASP A 80 5.25 6.38 -10.08
N LYS A 81 4.21 5.96 -10.80
CA LYS A 81 2.88 6.57 -10.72
C LYS A 81 2.33 6.51 -9.30
N MET A 82 2.38 5.32 -8.67
CA MET A 82 1.85 5.15 -7.31
C MET A 82 2.57 6.00 -6.28
N LEU A 83 3.87 6.25 -6.42
CA LEU A 83 4.61 7.09 -5.48
C LEU A 83 4.46 8.60 -5.75
N ASN A 84 4.34 9.02 -7.02
CA ASN A 84 4.45 10.42 -7.38
C ASN A 84 3.11 11.08 -7.74
N GLU A 85 2.14 10.31 -8.21
CA GLU A 85 0.88 10.83 -8.75
C GLU A 85 -0.35 10.47 -7.93
N TYR A 86 -0.35 9.30 -7.28
CA TYR A 86 -1.44 8.81 -6.44
C TYR A 86 -1.14 9.01 -4.96
N GLY A 87 -2.11 8.71 -4.08
CA GLY A 87 -1.98 8.83 -2.63
C GLY A 87 -2.08 10.26 -2.10
N LYS A 88 -2.18 11.23 -2.98
CA LYS A 88 -2.44 12.62 -2.61
C LYS A 88 -3.95 12.79 -2.56
N SER A 89 -4.59 12.24 -1.54
CA SER A 89 -6.04 12.32 -1.38
C SER A 89 -6.47 13.71 -0.94
N ASP A 90 -6.34 14.69 -1.82
CA ASP A 90 -7.25 15.79 -1.82
C ASP A 90 -8.51 15.30 -2.51
N SER A 91 -9.55 15.03 -1.75
CA SER A 91 -10.90 14.77 -2.26
C SER A 91 -11.45 15.95 -3.09
N SER A 92 -10.72 17.03 -3.18
CA SER A 92 -10.97 18.21 -4.00
C SER A 92 -10.19 18.24 -5.32
N ALA A 93 -9.20 17.34 -5.52
CA ALA A 93 -8.42 17.29 -6.76
C ALA A 93 -9.05 16.36 -7.82
N SER A 94 -10.36 16.36 -7.95
CA SER A 94 -11.05 15.96 -9.17
C SER A 94 -10.88 17.00 -10.29
N GLY A 95 -9.76 17.72 -10.29
CA GLY A 95 -9.31 18.63 -11.33
C GLY A 95 -8.73 17.85 -12.49
N GLY A 96 -9.60 17.40 -13.35
CA GLY A 96 -9.50 17.17 -14.76
C GLY A 96 -8.15 17.01 -15.44
N ASN A 97 -7.48 15.86 -15.25
CA ASN A 97 -6.62 15.35 -16.31
C ASN A 97 -7.33 14.13 -16.92
N PRO A 98 -7.93 14.24 -18.11
CA PRO A 98 -8.80 13.21 -18.68
C PRO A 98 -8.07 11.92 -19.11
N VAL A 99 -6.76 11.83 -18.90
CA VAL A 99 -5.92 10.69 -19.32
C VAL A 99 -5.55 9.78 -18.12
N LYS A 100 -5.88 10.17 -16.89
CA LYS A 100 -5.49 9.42 -15.70
C LYS A 100 -6.59 8.43 -15.32
N LYS A 101 -6.28 7.12 -15.34
CA LYS A 101 -7.20 6.10 -14.84
C LYS A 101 -7.55 6.41 -13.38
N GLN A 102 -8.83 6.55 -13.09
CA GLN A 102 -9.30 6.87 -11.76
C GLN A 102 -9.21 5.61 -10.88
N LEU A 103 -8.28 5.63 -9.92
CA LEU A 103 -8.24 4.63 -8.85
C LEU A 103 -9.07 5.13 -7.67
N THR A 104 -9.76 4.22 -7.00
CA THR A 104 -10.39 4.54 -5.71
C THR A 104 -9.28 4.81 -4.67
N PRO A 105 -9.25 6.01 -4.04
CA PRO A 105 -8.20 6.37 -3.10
C PRO A 105 -8.16 5.46 -1.87
N SER A 106 -6.96 5.24 -1.33
CA SER A 106 -6.78 4.61 -0.03
C SER A 106 -7.28 5.53 1.08
N ASN A 107 -8.35 5.14 1.75
CA ASN A 107 -8.92 5.91 2.84
C ASN A 107 -8.65 5.30 4.22
N MET A 108 -8.59 3.97 4.32
CA MET A 108 -8.34 3.29 5.59
C MET A 108 -6.84 3.22 5.91
N ILE A 109 -6.52 3.25 7.21
CA ILE A 109 -5.13 3.21 7.70
C ILE A 109 -4.30 2.06 7.11
N TYR A 110 -4.90 0.91 6.81
CA TYR A 110 -4.16 -0.21 6.22
C TYR A 110 -3.56 0.10 4.86
N GLY A 111 -4.33 0.69 3.95
CA GLY A 111 -3.84 1.10 2.64
C GLY A 111 -2.86 2.27 2.73
N VAL A 112 -3.16 3.23 3.61
CA VAL A 112 -2.28 4.37 3.89
C VAL A 112 -0.94 3.88 4.41
N TYR A 113 -0.90 2.93 5.36
CA TYR A 113 0.36 2.42 5.89
C TYR A 113 1.19 1.65 4.88
N MET A 114 0.56 0.92 3.95
CA MET A 114 1.31 0.29 2.87
C MET A 114 2.03 1.34 2.00
N ARG A 115 1.36 2.45 1.69
CA ARG A 115 1.97 3.56 0.98
C ARG A 115 3.10 4.20 1.78
N LEU A 116 2.87 4.53 3.05
CA LEU A 116 3.90 5.12 3.92
C LEU A 116 5.13 4.21 4.03
N GLU A 117 4.92 2.91 4.12
CA GLU A 117 6.00 1.92 4.11
C GLU A 117 6.80 1.94 2.78
N LEU A 118 6.13 2.08 1.63
CA LEU A 118 6.81 2.20 0.34
C LEU A 118 7.64 3.50 0.27
N LEU A 119 7.09 4.62 0.71
CA LEU A 119 7.84 5.89 0.81
C LEU A 119 9.06 5.76 1.72
N MET A 120 8.90 5.08 2.86
CA MET A 120 9.98 4.81 3.81
C MET A 120 11.08 3.93 3.18
N ARG A 121 10.71 2.86 2.46
CA ARG A 121 11.66 1.99 1.75
C ARG A 121 12.44 2.71 0.65
N GLU A 122 11.80 3.66 0.00
CA GLU A 122 12.42 4.51 -1.04
C GLU A 122 13.09 5.77 -0.44
N GLN A 123 13.22 5.86 0.88
CA GLN A 123 13.88 6.95 1.61
C GLN A 123 13.32 8.35 1.32
N LYS A 124 12.05 8.41 0.91
CA LYS A 124 11.34 9.67 0.61
C LYS A 124 10.82 10.31 1.91
N ARG A 125 11.75 10.77 2.75
CA ARG A 125 11.46 11.22 4.12
C ARG A 125 10.57 12.45 4.18
N VAL A 126 10.75 13.40 3.27
CA VAL A 126 9.97 14.65 3.22
C VAL A 126 8.53 14.34 2.80
N GLU A 127 8.36 13.57 1.74
CA GLU A 127 7.04 13.13 1.28
C GLU A 127 6.33 12.29 2.35
N LEU A 128 7.06 11.39 3.00
CA LEU A 128 6.55 10.57 4.09
C LEU A 128 6.00 11.42 5.24
N LEU A 129 6.77 12.42 5.71
CA LEU A 129 6.31 13.32 6.78
C LEU A 129 5.09 14.12 6.36
N ASN A 130 5.13 14.70 5.17
CA ASN A 130 4.02 15.49 4.65
C ASN A 130 2.73 14.68 4.53
N GLU A 131 2.81 13.41 4.13
CA GLU A 131 1.65 12.53 4.05
C GLU A 131 1.13 12.11 5.42
N CYS A 132 2.01 11.83 6.38
CA CYS A 132 1.60 11.58 7.76
C CYS A 132 0.85 12.80 8.34
N VAL A 133 1.40 13.99 8.18
CA VAL A 133 0.76 15.22 8.66
C VAL A 133 -0.59 15.43 7.97
N ARG A 134 -0.62 15.38 6.64
CA ARG A 134 -1.85 15.62 5.87
C ARG A 134 -2.97 14.66 6.22
N TYR A 135 -2.67 13.37 6.44
CA TYR A 135 -3.69 12.37 6.72
C TYR A 135 -4.18 12.42 8.18
N PHE A 136 -3.28 12.62 9.14
CA PHE A 136 -3.61 12.46 10.56
C PHE A 136 -3.85 13.77 11.32
N TYR A 137 -3.33 14.91 10.83
CA TYR A 137 -3.42 16.18 11.57
C TYR A 137 -4.87 16.64 11.81
N ASP A 138 -5.71 16.56 10.79
CA ASP A 138 -7.11 16.95 10.89
C ASP A 138 -7.89 16.13 11.94
N MET A 139 -7.57 14.84 12.05
CA MET A 139 -8.15 13.96 13.09
C MET A 139 -7.79 14.45 14.48
N THR A 140 -6.52 14.79 14.71
CA THR A 140 -6.07 15.28 16.02
C THR A 140 -6.69 16.62 16.38
N GLN A 141 -6.94 17.49 15.42
CA GLN A 141 -7.60 18.78 15.65
C GLN A 141 -9.10 18.62 16.01
N LYS A 142 -9.76 17.61 15.45
CA LYS A 142 -11.20 17.39 15.67
C LYS A 142 -11.50 16.63 16.96
N THR A 143 -10.75 15.62 17.29
CA THR A 143 -11.05 14.72 18.44
C THR A 143 -9.89 14.54 19.41
N GLY A 144 -8.69 14.98 19.09
CA GLY A 144 -7.47 14.68 19.86
C GLY A 144 -6.97 13.23 19.72
N THR A 145 -7.61 12.45 18.85
CA THR A 145 -7.34 11.02 18.64
C THR A 145 -7.04 10.72 17.16
N LEU A 146 -6.64 9.49 16.85
CA LEU A 146 -6.40 9.03 15.48
C LEU A 146 -7.51 8.06 15.07
N TRP A 147 -7.97 8.16 13.83
CA TRP A 147 -9.13 7.46 13.32
C TRP A 147 -8.76 6.28 12.43
N GLU A 148 -9.73 5.38 12.24
CA GLU A 148 -9.61 4.24 11.33
C GLU A 148 -9.52 4.65 9.87
N ASN A 149 -10.21 5.74 9.50
CA ASN A 149 -10.17 6.34 8.17
C ASN A 149 -10.30 7.87 8.27
N ASN A 150 -10.14 8.58 7.15
CA ASN A 150 -10.18 10.05 7.14
C ASN A 150 -11.59 10.66 7.20
N THR A 151 -12.62 9.84 7.44
CA THR A 151 -14.00 10.30 7.66
C THR A 151 -14.45 9.90 9.06
N ALA A 152 -15.29 10.71 9.69
CA ALA A 152 -15.85 10.41 11.01
C ALA A 152 -16.96 9.32 10.98
N SER A 153 -16.96 8.47 9.94
CA SER A 153 -17.96 7.40 9.76
C SER A 153 -17.60 6.09 10.42
N ALA A 154 -16.37 5.96 10.92
CA ALA A 154 -15.86 4.77 11.59
C ALA A 154 -15.27 5.13 12.95
N SER A 155 -14.45 4.28 13.54
CA SER A 155 -13.83 4.54 14.84
C SER A 155 -12.96 5.80 14.81
N CYS A 156 -13.32 6.78 15.64
CA CYS A 156 -12.54 8.02 15.82
C CYS A 156 -11.52 7.91 16.96
N ASP A 157 -11.35 6.73 17.55
CA ASP A 157 -10.29 6.40 18.51
C ASP A 157 -9.80 4.99 18.20
N HIS A 158 -8.88 4.89 17.25
CA HIS A 158 -8.44 3.61 16.70
C HIS A 158 -6.97 3.35 17.02
N GLY A 159 -6.72 2.42 17.95
CA GLY A 159 -5.37 2.14 18.48
C GLY A 159 -4.34 1.81 17.41
N PHE A 160 -4.70 1.11 16.33
CA PHE A 160 -3.78 0.82 15.23
C PHE A 160 -3.28 2.07 14.51
N ALA A 161 -4.02 3.18 14.57
CA ALA A 161 -3.60 4.42 13.95
C ALA A 161 -2.33 5.02 14.61
N SER A 162 -2.03 4.64 15.86
CA SER A 162 -0.79 5.04 16.55
C SER A 162 0.48 4.55 15.87
N TYR A 163 0.40 3.53 14.99
CA TYR A 163 1.54 3.04 14.22
C TYR A 163 2.16 4.11 13.30
N VAL A 164 1.45 5.20 13.00
CA VAL A 164 1.99 6.36 12.29
C VAL A 164 3.24 6.95 12.96
N SER A 165 3.35 6.82 14.28
CA SER A 165 4.51 7.33 15.04
C SER A 165 5.84 6.75 14.53
N ARG A 166 5.86 5.48 14.10
CA ARG A 166 7.03 4.86 13.47
C ARG A 166 7.49 5.62 12.23
N PHE A 167 6.55 6.00 11.38
CA PHE A 167 6.85 6.72 10.13
C PHE A 167 7.31 8.14 10.39
N ILE A 168 6.71 8.82 11.37
CA ILE A 168 7.11 10.17 11.78
C ILE A 168 8.53 10.15 12.35
N ILE A 169 8.84 9.20 13.24
CA ILE A 169 10.19 9.04 13.80
C ILE A 169 11.20 8.78 12.68
N TYR A 170 10.89 7.87 11.75
CA TYR A 170 11.76 7.62 10.61
C TYR A 170 11.94 8.86 9.74
N ALA A 171 10.89 9.58 9.44
CA ALA A 171 10.95 10.78 8.60
C ALA A 171 11.82 11.88 9.24
N LEU A 172 11.72 12.08 10.55
CA LEU A 172 12.48 13.09 11.27
C LEU A 172 13.92 12.69 11.52
N PHE A 173 14.15 11.46 11.97
CA PHE A 173 15.46 11.04 12.51
C PHE A 173 16.21 10.04 11.62
N GLY A 174 15.58 9.47 10.60
CA GLY A 174 16.21 8.56 9.64
C GLY A 174 16.43 7.13 10.15
N PHE A 175 15.90 6.75 11.32
CA PHE A 175 16.01 5.39 11.81
C PHE A 175 14.62 4.73 12.00
N ASP A 176 14.56 3.41 11.77
CA ASP A 176 13.36 2.63 11.96
C ASP A 176 13.35 2.02 13.36
N VAL A 177 12.38 2.39 14.19
CA VAL A 177 12.26 1.90 15.58
C VAL A 177 12.07 0.39 15.69
N LEU A 178 11.51 -0.26 14.64
CA LEU A 178 11.34 -1.71 14.61
C LEU A 178 12.59 -2.45 14.11
N TYR A 179 13.45 -1.75 13.34
CA TYR A 179 14.64 -2.33 12.73
C TYR A 179 15.82 -1.35 12.83
N PRO A 180 16.26 -1.01 14.05
CA PRO A 180 17.27 0.04 14.27
C PRO A 180 18.58 -0.24 13.56
N GLU A 181 18.93 -1.51 13.36
CA GLU A 181 20.16 -1.90 12.64
C GLU A 181 20.14 -1.60 11.14
N LYS A 182 18.94 -1.46 10.54
CA LYS A 182 18.80 -1.15 9.12
C LYS A 182 18.90 0.33 8.80
N GLY A 183 18.81 1.19 9.81
CA GLY A 183 18.83 2.65 9.67
C GLY A 183 20.22 3.29 9.69
N LYS A 184 21.28 2.51 9.88
CA LYS A 184 22.63 3.04 9.74
C LYS A 184 22.93 3.24 8.26
N ALA A 185 22.64 4.44 7.74
CA ALA A 185 23.21 4.88 6.49
C ALA A 185 24.72 4.64 6.58
N LYS A 186 25.28 3.94 5.61
CA LYS A 186 26.72 3.90 5.44
C LYS A 186 27.15 5.34 5.17
N ASN A 187 27.80 5.96 6.18
CA ASN A 187 28.54 7.20 5.99
C ASN A 187 29.63 6.98 4.96
#